data_b90c40b77b30072f812f831eb5ed8fab
#
_entry.id   b90c40b77b30072f812f831eb5ed8fab
#
_cell.length_a   1.000
_cell.length_b   1.000
_cell.length_c   1.000
_cell.angle_alpha   90.00
_cell.angle_beta   90.00
_cell.angle_gamma   90.00
#
_symmetry.space_group_name_H-M   'P 1'
#
loop_
_entity.id
_entity.type
_entity.pdbx_description
1 polymer ?
#
loop_
_entity_poly.entity_id
_entity_poly.type
_entity_poly.pdbx_seq_one_letter_code
_entity_poly.pdbx_strand_id
1 'polypeptide(L)'
;MTDGAASSAPDTSRRALAFVTMVRGDHEMLARWISHHGALAGTREALHIVAHGSDPRISGLAQGCSQIVLPYDPEGRDFEPRRVAMFFGLVAGLLGYYRHVVVLDTDEFLVAAPDCAPARDLAGYLDNADLQGVALSPLGFDLVHRPSVEPGALDWTRPITAQRRHGFMHVAYSKPCIFRRPPRKGGNQHRLRDQPMQIDPNLMLLHLRFADKDHGLRVSRQRSETVARFDAAGGGHRIGTWTDRERHLAQAIADIEASPCPDLRLADRRRFSIRQMELYARHVGRVLCRRGRSAGYRLPDEWVGCL
;
A
#
# COMPACT_ATOMS: atom_id res chain seq x y z
N MET A 1 -13.67 -35.24 -15.87
CA MET A 1 -13.67 -35.40 -14.42
C MET A 1 -13.30 -34.05 -13.86
N THR A 2 -14.31 -33.30 -13.42
CA THR A 2 -14.15 -31.96 -12.85
C THR A 2 -13.93 -32.15 -11.35
N ASP A 3 -12.68 -32.04 -10.92
CA ASP A 3 -12.35 -31.95 -9.50
C ASP A 3 -12.95 -30.64 -8.96
N GLY A 4 -14.08 -30.76 -8.27
CA GLY A 4 -14.65 -29.70 -7.49
C GLY A 4 -13.72 -29.38 -6.33
N ALA A 5 -13.07 -28.22 -6.39
CA ALA A 5 -12.32 -27.68 -5.27
C ALA A 5 -13.30 -27.46 -4.10
N ALA A 6 -13.37 -28.44 -3.21
CA ALA A 6 -14.07 -28.27 -1.94
C ALA A 6 -13.41 -27.12 -1.18
N SER A 7 -14.19 -26.09 -0.88
CA SER A 7 -13.82 -25.04 0.06
C SER A 7 -13.57 -25.70 1.41
N SER A 8 -12.32 -26.03 1.72
CA SER A 8 -11.93 -26.49 3.04
C SER A 8 -12.11 -25.35 4.03
N ALA A 9 -12.71 -25.63 5.19
CA ALA A 9 -12.83 -24.68 6.29
C ALA A 9 -11.46 -24.04 6.58
N PRO A 10 -11.42 -22.74 6.94
CA PRO A 10 -10.15 -22.05 7.20
C PRO A 10 -9.37 -22.76 8.31
N ASP A 11 -8.08 -22.93 8.10
CA ASP A 11 -7.15 -23.52 9.08
C ASP A 11 -7.08 -22.63 10.33
N THR A 12 -7.83 -22.99 11.37
CA THR A 12 -7.92 -22.26 12.63
C THR A 12 -6.68 -22.39 13.52
N SER A 13 -5.72 -23.26 13.17
CA SER A 13 -4.46 -23.40 13.89
C SER A 13 -3.54 -22.17 13.71
N ARG A 14 -3.74 -21.40 12.63
CA ARG A 14 -2.99 -20.17 12.34
C ARG A 14 -3.81 -18.92 12.67
N ARG A 15 -3.13 -17.86 13.13
CA ARG A 15 -3.75 -16.53 13.30
C ARG A 15 -4.26 -16.01 11.96
N ALA A 16 -5.26 -15.14 11.97
CA ALA A 16 -5.92 -14.69 10.74
C ALA A 16 -5.01 -13.79 9.89
N LEU A 17 -4.51 -12.70 10.44
CA LEU A 17 -3.85 -11.62 9.71
C LEU A 17 -2.52 -11.24 10.34
N ALA A 18 -1.51 -10.97 9.51
CA ALA A 18 -0.33 -10.20 9.86
C ALA A 18 -0.15 -9.04 8.89
N PHE A 19 0.38 -7.92 9.38
CA PHE A 19 0.76 -6.77 8.56
C PHE A 19 2.25 -6.52 8.67
N VAL A 20 2.90 -6.23 7.56
CA VAL A 20 4.34 -5.97 7.47
C VAL A 20 4.57 -4.62 6.82
N THR A 21 5.40 -3.79 7.42
CA THR A 21 5.90 -2.55 6.80
C THR A 21 7.40 -2.36 7.06
N MET A 22 8.05 -1.57 6.20
CA MET A 22 9.42 -1.10 6.42
C MET A 22 9.42 0.41 6.48
N VAL A 23 10.05 0.95 7.52
CA VAL A 23 10.02 2.37 7.82
C VAL A 23 11.42 2.94 8.06
N ARG A 24 11.61 4.19 7.67
CA ARG A 24 12.74 5.04 8.01
C ARG A 24 12.27 6.48 8.20
N GLY A 25 12.27 6.96 9.43
CA GLY A 25 12.11 8.39 9.77
C GLY A 25 10.73 9.03 9.53
N ASP A 26 9.72 8.30 9.08
CA ASP A 26 8.35 8.83 8.91
C ASP A 26 7.49 8.43 10.12
N HIS A 27 7.69 9.16 11.23
CA HIS A 27 7.13 8.78 12.53
C HIS A 27 5.61 9.02 12.60
N GLU A 28 5.12 10.12 12.04
CA GLU A 28 3.67 10.46 12.03
C GLU A 28 2.90 9.42 11.23
N MET A 29 3.40 9.08 10.04
CA MET A 29 2.80 8.06 9.18
C MET A 29 2.84 6.68 9.84
N LEU A 30 3.98 6.32 10.47
CA LEU A 30 4.11 5.04 11.18
C LEU A 30 3.12 4.94 12.35
N ALA A 31 2.97 5.99 13.15
CA ALA A 31 2.01 6.01 14.27
C ALA A 31 0.58 5.74 13.77
N ARG A 32 0.20 6.39 12.67
CA ARG A 32 -1.11 6.20 12.03
C ARG A 32 -1.25 4.79 11.47
N TRP A 33 -0.21 4.29 10.78
CA TRP A 33 -0.18 2.94 10.21
C TRP A 33 -0.38 1.87 11.27
N ILE A 34 0.33 1.98 12.42
CA ILE A 34 0.20 1.05 13.55
C ILE A 34 -1.21 1.10 14.15
N SER A 35 -1.77 2.29 14.36
CA SER A 35 -3.12 2.45 14.90
C SER A 35 -4.17 1.79 14.00
N HIS A 36 -4.14 2.08 12.71
CA HIS A 36 -5.11 1.58 11.74
C HIS A 36 -5.02 0.06 11.55
N HIS A 37 -3.83 -0.45 11.22
CA HIS A 37 -3.67 -1.88 10.96
C HIS A 37 -3.71 -2.74 12.24
N GLY A 38 -3.38 -2.15 13.39
CA GLY A 38 -3.57 -2.80 14.70
C GLY A 38 -5.05 -3.05 15.00
N ALA A 39 -5.92 -2.09 14.65
CA ALA A 39 -7.36 -2.26 14.76
C ALA A 39 -7.89 -3.35 13.80
N LEU A 40 -7.39 -3.38 12.55
CA LEU A 40 -7.76 -4.43 11.58
C LEU A 40 -7.27 -5.83 11.98
N ALA A 41 -6.09 -5.93 12.58
CA ALA A 41 -5.52 -7.20 13.04
C ALA A 41 -6.09 -7.66 14.40
N GLY A 42 -6.74 -6.77 15.14
CA GLY A 42 -7.22 -7.00 16.51
C GLY A 42 -6.11 -7.04 17.58
N THR A 43 -4.84 -6.92 17.18
CA THR A 43 -3.69 -6.92 18.09
C THR A 43 -2.47 -6.26 17.45
N ARG A 44 -1.65 -5.59 18.25
CA ARG A 44 -0.37 -5.02 17.79
C ARG A 44 0.70 -6.08 17.52
N GLU A 45 0.63 -7.24 18.16
CA GLU A 45 1.57 -8.36 17.96
C GLU A 45 1.58 -8.89 16.51
N ALA A 46 0.46 -8.73 15.78
CA ALA A 46 0.35 -9.10 14.38
C ALA A 46 0.97 -8.08 13.42
N LEU A 47 1.48 -6.97 13.94
CA LEU A 47 2.18 -5.95 13.16
C LEU A 47 3.69 -6.20 13.22
N HIS A 48 4.31 -6.34 12.05
CA HIS A 48 5.74 -6.58 11.91
C HIS A 48 6.40 -5.34 11.31
N ILE A 49 7.11 -4.59 12.15
CA ILE A 49 7.76 -3.33 11.80
C ILE A 49 9.24 -3.59 11.51
N VAL A 50 9.63 -3.38 10.26
CA VAL A 50 11.04 -3.45 9.85
C VAL A 50 11.62 -2.04 9.87
N ALA A 51 12.41 -1.72 10.88
CA ALA A 51 13.13 -0.46 10.97
C ALA A 51 14.39 -0.52 10.09
N HIS A 52 14.50 0.38 9.12
CA HIS A 52 15.67 0.47 8.25
C HIS A 52 16.67 1.47 8.84
N GLY A 53 17.56 0.98 9.65
CA GLY A 53 18.42 1.72 10.58
C GLY A 53 17.82 1.79 11.98
N SER A 54 18.69 1.98 12.97
CA SER A 54 18.27 2.18 14.36
C SER A 54 17.64 3.56 14.54
N ASP A 55 16.45 3.61 15.11
CA ASP A 55 15.73 4.84 15.43
C ASP A 55 14.91 4.63 16.71
N PRO A 56 15.29 5.25 17.85
CA PRO A 56 14.57 5.09 19.11
C PRO A 56 13.11 5.53 19.07
N ARG A 57 12.74 6.49 18.20
CA ARG A 57 11.35 6.92 18.04
C ARG A 57 10.52 5.83 17.36
N ILE A 58 11.06 5.15 16.34
CA ILE A 58 10.41 4.00 15.70
C ILE A 58 10.21 2.90 16.73
N SER A 59 11.24 2.56 17.51
CA SER A 59 11.16 1.53 18.55
C SER A 59 10.10 1.87 19.61
N GLY A 60 9.99 3.13 20.02
CA GLY A 60 8.96 3.60 20.95
C GLY A 60 7.55 3.48 20.38
N LEU A 61 7.32 3.91 19.14
CA LEU A 61 6.02 3.81 18.46
C LEU A 61 5.58 2.36 18.26
N ALA A 62 6.53 1.48 17.98
CA ALA A 62 6.30 0.06 17.69
C ALA A 62 6.26 -0.83 18.95
N GLN A 63 6.12 -0.26 20.16
CA GLN A 63 5.90 -1.06 21.35
C GLN A 63 4.68 -1.97 21.22
N GLY A 64 4.83 -3.24 21.59
CA GLY A 64 3.81 -4.29 21.41
C GLY A 64 3.71 -4.85 19.99
N CYS A 65 4.49 -4.34 19.02
CA CYS A 65 4.63 -4.91 17.69
C CYS A 65 5.86 -5.82 17.63
N SER A 66 5.90 -6.73 16.65
CA SER A 66 7.12 -7.44 16.29
C SER A 66 8.07 -6.48 15.57
N GLN A 67 9.33 -6.39 16.01
CA GLN A 67 10.31 -5.43 15.46
C GLN A 67 11.54 -6.14 14.91
N ILE A 68 11.99 -5.69 13.73
CA ILE A 68 13.25 -6.09 13.12
C ILE A 68 14.02 -4.82 12.76
N VAL A 69 15.27 -4.71 13.21
CA VAL A 69 16.14 -3.60 12.81
C VAL A 69 17.14 -4.10 11.78
N LEU A 70 17.13 -3.53 10.59
CA LEU A 70 18.08 -3.83 9.53
C LEU A 70 19.15 -2.73 9.45
N PRO A 71 20.40 -3.07 9.09
CA PRO A 71 21.42 -2.07 8.79
C PRO A 71 20.94 -1.15 7.66
N TYR A 72 21.10 0.16 7.85
CA TYR A 72 20.87 1.12 6.78
C TYR A 72 22.16 1.31 5.98
N ASP A 73 22.12 0.88 4.74
CA ASP A 73 23.21 1.04 3.79
C ASP A 73 22.63 1.66 2.50
N PRO A 74 22.56 3.01 2.43
CA PRO A 74 22.01 3.69 1.25
C PRO A 74 22.98 3.62 0.05
N GLU A 75 24.26 3.33 0.29
CA GLU A 75 25.29 3.27 -0.74
C GLU A 75 25.31 1.90 -1.44
N GLY A 76 24.56 0.93 -0.91
CA GLY A 76 24.47 -0.41 -1.47
C GLY A 76 23.72 -0.44 -2.80
N ARG A 77 24.39 -0.94 -3.86
CA ARG A 77 23.87 -1.01 -5.24
C ARG A 77 22.54 -1.76 -5.36
N ASP A 78 22.21 -2.64 -4.41
CA ASP A 78 21.06 -3.52 -4.46
C ASP A 78 19.99 -3.17 -3.42
N PHE A 79 19.85 -1.89 -3.06
CA PHE A 79 18.93 -1.44 -2.03
C PHE A 79 17.49 -1.94 -2.25
N GLU A 80 16.86 -1.66 -3.39
CA GLU A 80 15.51 -2.12 -3.70
C GLU A 80 15.38 -3.64 -3.84
N PRO A 81 16.26 -4.35 -4.57
CA PRO A 81 16.25 -5.80 -4.60
C PRO A 81 16.37 -6.44 -3.22
N ARG A 82 17.23 -5.93 -2.33
CA ARG A 82 17.37 -6.43 -0.94
C ARG A 82 16.09 -6.20 -0.13
N ARG A 83 15.46 -5.03 -0.26
CA ARG A 83 14.19 -4.71 0.40
C ARG A 83 13.08 -5.67 -0.03
N VAL A 84 12.92 -5.89 -1.31
CA VAL A 84 11.92 -6.83 -1.86
C VAL A 84 12.19 -8.27 -1.41
N ALA A 85 13.46 -8.71 -1.43
CA ALA A 85 13.83 -10.04 -0.97
C ALA A 85 13.53 -10.24 0.52
N MET A 86 13.77 -9.22 1.34
CA MET A 86 13.44 -9.24 2.77
C MET A 86 11.93 -9.37 2.99
N PHE A 87 11.11 -8.59 2.30
CA PHE A 87 9.65 -8.70 2.39
C PHE A 87 9.16 -10.10 1.99
N PHE A 88 9.64 -10.63 0.87
CA PHE A 88 9.20 -11.96 0.41
C PHE A 88 9.67 -13.09 1.34
N GLY A 89 10.84 -12.93 1.97
CA GLY A 89 11.32 -13.84 2.99
C GLY A 89 10.44 -13.81 4.26
N LEU A 90 10.07 -12.62 4.72
CA LEU A 90 9.15 -12.45 5.86
C LEU A 90 7.77 -13.03 5.55
N VAL A 91 7.20 -12.73 4.37
CA VAL A 91 5.92 -13.29 3.95
C VAL A 91 5.95 -14.81 4.00
N ALA A 92 7.00 -15.43 3.41
CA ALA A 92 7.12 -16.87 3.39
C ALA A 92 7.19 -17.49 4.80
N GLY A 93 7.96 -16.86 5.72
CA GLY A 93 8.05 -17.31 7.11
C GLY A 93 6.75 -17.11 7.90
N LEU A 94 6.15 -15.93 7.79
CA LEU A 94 4.93 -15.57 8.52
C LEU A 94 3.70 -16.37 8.11
N LEU A 95 3.61 -16.83 6.85
CA LEU A 95 2.53 -17.70 6.39
C LEU A 95 2.50 -19.07 7.08
N GLY A 96 3.57 -19.46 7.78
CA GLY A 96 3.56 -20.61 8.69
C GLY A 96 2.72 -20.36 9.96
N TYR A 97 2.49 -19.11 10.35
CA TYR A 97 1.81 -18.70 11.58
C TYR A 97 0.49 -17.95 11.33
N TYR A 98 0.32 -17.37 10.13
CA TYR A 98 -0.83 -16.56 9.75
C TYR A 98 -1.44 -17.08 8.45
N ARG A 99 -2.77 -16.98 8.32
CA ARG A 99 -3.47 -17.34 7.07
C ARG A 99 -3.25 -16.33 5.96
N HIS A 100 -3.16 -15.05 6.35
CA HIS A 100 -2.93 -13.94 5.43
C HIS A 100 -1.80 -13.04 5.95
N VAL A 101 -0.89 -12.66 5.06
CA VAL A 101 0.18 -11.70 5.33
C VAL A 101 0.06 -10.54 4.37
N VAL A 102 -0.10 -9.33 4.92
CA VAL A 102 -0.29 -8.10 4.15
C VAL A 102 0.98 -7.27 4.21
N VAL A 103 1.55 -6.92 3.05
CA VAL A 103 2.77 -6.10 2.94
C VAL A 103 2.43 -4.75 2.36
N LEU A 104 2.67 -3.69 3.12
CA LEU A 104 2.34 -2.31 2.78
C LEU A 104 3.53 -1.39 3.05
N ASP A 105 3.71 -0.37 2.22
CA ASP A 105 4.58 0.75 2.59
C ASP A 105 3.95 1.55 3.72
N THR A 106 4.73 2.34 4.45
CA THR A 106 4.24 3.07 5.63
C THR A 106 3.17 4.11 5.27
N ASP A 107 3.17 4.61 4.02
CA ASP A 107 2.20 5.56 3.48
C ASP A 107 1.01 4.89 2.75
N GLU A 108 0.82 3.56 2.96
CA GLU A 108 -0.25 2.77 2.37
C GLU A 108 -1.17 2.17 3.44
N PHE A 109 -2.47 2.30 3.24
CA PHE A 109 -3.49 1.89 4.20
C PHE A 109 -4.54 1.00 3.53
N LEU A 110 -4.67 -0.23 4.01
CA LEU A 110 -5.72 -1.15 3.54
C LEU A 110 -7.04 -0.80 4.22
N VAL A 111 -8.07 -0.54 3.42
CA VAL A 111 -9.42 -0.22 3.88
C VAL A 111 -10.43 -1.09 3.16
N ALA A 112 -11.35 -1.71 3.91
CA ALA A 112 -12.52 -2.33 3.31
C ALA A 112 -13.51 -1.23 2.92
N ALA A 113 -14.04 -1.28 1.69
CA ALA A 113 -14.98 -0.28 1.21
C ALA A 113 -16.28 -0.30 2.03
N PRO A 114 -16.74 0.83 2.58
CA PRO A 114 -17.91 0.85 3.48
C PRO A 114 -19.22 0.44 2.82
N ASP A 115 -19.33 0.66 1.49
CA ASP A 115 -20.49 0.29 0.66
C ASP A 115 -20.49 -1.19 0.24
N CYS A 116 -19.53 -1.97 0.72
CA CYS A 116 -19.41 -3.41 0.48
C CYS A 116 -19.34 -4.13 1.84
N ALA A 117 -20.21 -5.10 2.05
CA ALA A 117 -20.06 -5.94 3.24
C ALA A 117 -18.74 -6.72 3.12
N PRO A 118 -17.87 -6.68 4.00
CA PRO A 118 -17.72 -6.75 5.42
C PRO A 118 -16.62 -5.83 5.97
N ALA A 119 -16.90 -4.56 6.04
CA ALA A 119 -15.98 -3.59 6.63
C ALA A 119 -15.59 -3.94 8.10
N ARG A 120 -16.25 -4.91 8.72
CA ARG A 120 -16.07 -5.29 10.12
C ARG A 120 -15.29 -6.59 10.33
N ASP A 121 -15.13 -7.43 9.30
CA ASP A 121 -14.39 -8.70 9.37
C ASP A 121 -13.55 -8.91 8.11
N LEU A 122 -12.42 -8.23 8.05
CA LEU A 122 -11.47 -8.38 6.95
C LEU A 122 -10.93 -9.82 6.86
N ALA A 123 -10.71 -10.48 8.00
CA ALA A 123 -10.17 -11.83 8.03
C ALA A 123 -11.14 -12.85 7.43
N GLY A 124 -12.38 -12.83 7.88
CA GLY A 124 -13.43 -13.69 7.33
C GLY A 124 -13.70 -13.42 5.86
N TYR A 125 -13.64 -12.15 5.44
CA TYR A 125 -13.73 -11.80 4.02
C TYR A 125 -12.60 -12.41 3.20
N LEU A 126 -11.36 -12.28 3.65
CA LEU A 126 -10.19 -12.82 2.96
C LEU A 126 -10.19 -14.36 2.94
N ASP A 127 -10.65 -15.02 4.01
CA ASP A 127 -10.77 -16.48 4.06
C ASP A 127 -11.72 -17.01 2.98
N ASN A 128 -12.79 -16.28 2.69
CA ASN A 128 -13.80 -16.64 1.69
C ASN A 128 -13.53 -16.07 0.29
N ALA A 129 -12.50 -15.24 0.12
CA ALA A 129 -12.16 -14.70 -1.19
C ALA A 129 -11.67 -15.79 -2.14
N ASP A 130 -12.24 -15.84 -3.36
CA ASP A 130 -11.74 -16.70 -4.42
C ASP A 130 -10.42 -16.15 -4.96
N LEU A 131 -9.30 -16.76 -4.55
CA LEU A 131 -7.96 -16.34 -4.90
C LEU A 131 -7.36 -17.26 -5.97
N GLN A 132 -7.22 -16.75 -7.17
CA GLN A 132 -6.66 -17.47 -8.32
C GLN A 132 -5.13 -17.62 -8.27
N GLY A 133 -4.45 -16.79 -7.48
CA GLY A 133 -2.97 -16.75 -7.41
C GLY A 133 -2.43 -16.90 -5.99
N VAL A 134 -1.27 -16.32 -5.74
CA VAL A 134 -0.61 -16.32 -4.42
C VAL A 134 -0.98 -15.11 -3.57
N ALA A 135 -1.45 -14.03 -4.22
CA ALA A 135 -1.81 -12.78 -3.55
C ALA A 135 -2.98 -12.07 -4.21
N LEU A 136 -3.77 -11.39 -3.39
CA LEU A 136 -4.84 -10.48 -3.80
C LEU A 136 -4.32 -9.04 -3.81
N SER A 137 -4.82 -8.23 -4.75
CA SER A 137 -4.54 -6.81 -4.85
C SER A 137 -5.77 -6.02 -4.42
N PRO A 138 -5.69 -5.09 -3.47
CA PRO A 138 -6.72 -4.07 -3.31
C PRO A 138 -6.66 -3.09 -4.47
N LEU A 139 -7.74 -2.34 -4.70
CA LEU A 139 -7.75 -1.25 -5.64
C LEU A 139 -6.97 -0.05 -5.07
N GLY A 140 -5.88 0.34 -5.73
CA GLY A 140 -5.08 1.49 -5.33
C GLY A 140 -5.77 2.83 -5.58
N PHE A 141 -5.77 3.69 -4.57
CA PHE A 141 -6.31 5.05 -4.63
C PHE A 141 -5.31 6.04 -4.02
N ASP A 142 -4.71 6.89 -4.86
CA ASP A 142 -3.85 7.99 -4.42
C ASP A 142 -4.72 9.10 -3.87
N LEU A 143 -4.71 9.32 -2.55
CA LEU A 143 -5.27 10.52 -1.95
C LEU A 143 -4.37 11.72 -2.30
N VAL A 144 -4.98 12.76 -2.86
CA VAL A 144 -4.28 13.97 -3.27
C VAL A 144 -4.94 15.18 -2.64
N HIS A 145 -4.16 15.97 -1.95
CA HIS A 145 -4.61 17.25 -1.37
C HIS A 145 -5.17 18.15 -2.47
N ARG A 146 -6.40 18.61 -2.30
CA ARG A 146 -7.09 19.58 -3.18
C ARG A 146 -7.29 20.91 -2.42
N PRO A 147 -6.29 21.82 -2.42
CA PRO A 147 -6.30 23.03 -1.59
C PRO A 147 -7.54 23.92 -1.75
N SER A 148 -8.15 23.96 -2.92
CA SER A 148 -9.33 24.81 -3.18
C SER A 148 -10.57 24.41 -2.37
N VAL A 149 -10.68 23.15 -1.94
CA VAL A 149 -11.85 22.61 -1.22
C VAL A 149 -11.49 21.90 0.09
N GLU A 150 -10.22 21.63 0.33
CA GLU A 150 -9.67 20.99 1.52
C GLU A 150 -8.59 21.89 2.13
N PRO A 151 -8.96 23.07 2.69
CA PRO A 151 -7.98 24.05 3.15
C PRO A 151 -7.19 23.56 4.37
N GLY A 152 -5.97 24.08 4.51
CA GLY A 152 -5.11 23.83 5.66
C GLY A 152 -4.30 22.55 5.61
N ALA A 153 -3.36 22.44 6.55
CA ALA A 153 -2.54 21.27 6.76
C ALA A 153 -3.36 20.10 7.32
N LEU A 154 -2.89 18.87 7.07
CA LEU A 154 -3.51 17.68 7.62
C LEU A 154 -3.25 17.59 9.13
N ASP A 155 -4.31 17.44 9.89
CA ASP A 155 -4.24 17.09 11.31
C ASP A 155 -4.13 15.57 11.47
N TRP A 156 -2.94 15.09 11.78
CA TRP A 156 -2.64 13.67 11.93
C TRP A 156 -3.35 13.00 13.12
N THR A 157 -3.96 13.75 14.03
CA THR A 157 -4.72 13.22 15.18
C THR A 157 -6.17 12.89 14.82
N ARG A 158 -6.68 13.47 13.74
CA ARG A 158 -8.04 13.27 13.25
C ARG A 158 -8.10 12.23 12.12
N PRO A 159 -9.27 11.66 11.83
CA PRO A 159 -9.42 10.78 10.66
C PRO A 159 -9.00 11.51 9.36
N ILE A 160 -8.17 10.86 8.58
CA ILE A 160 -7.61 11.43 7.34
C ILE A 160 -8.72 11.62 6.30
N THR A 161 -9.60 10.62 6.17
CA THR A 161 -10.72 10.67 5.22
C THR A 161 -11.82 11.67 5.61
N ALA A 162 -11.76 12.25 6.81
CA ALA A 162 -12.59 13.40 7.17
C ALA A 162 -12.03 14.74 6.64
N GLN A 163 -10.74 14.76 6.25
CA GLN A 163 -10.02 15.96 5.85
C GLN A 163 -9.59 15.95 4.39
N ARG A 164 -9.37 14.74 3.83
CA ARG A 164 -8.84 14.49 2.49
C ARG A 164 -9.66 13.37 1.85
N ARG A 165 -10.36 13.70 0.76
CA ARG A 165 -11.23 12.74 0.08
C ARG A 165 -11.02 12.69 -1.44
N HIS A 166 -10.21 13.59 -1.99
CA HIS A 166 -9.98 13.66 -3.43
C HIS A 166 -8.77 12.80 -3.83
N GLY A 167 -8.83 12.24 -5.02
CA GLY A 167 -7.72 11.39 -5.49
C GLY A 167 -8.00 10.69 -6.81
N PHE A 168 -7.14 9.73 -7.13
CA PHE A 168 -7.17 8.96 -8.37
C PHE A 168 -7.07 7.46 -8.09
N MET A 169 -7.86 6.64 -8.76
CA MET A 169 -7.53 5.22 -8.84
C MET A 169 -6.24 5.05 -9.63
N HIS A 170 -5.32 4.23 -9.11
CA HIS A 170 -3.98 4.12 -9.67
C HIS A 170 -3.50 2.67 -9.76
N VAL A 171 -3.17 2.21 -10.98
CA VAL A 171 -2.78 0.81 -11.23
C VAL A 171 -1.49 0.40 -10.50
N ALA A 172 -0.54 1.32 -10.33
CA ALA A 172 0.71 1.01 -9.63
C ALA A 172 0.49 0.68 -8.15
N TYR A 173 -0.56 1.22 -7.54
CA TYR A 173 -0.93 0.92 -6.15
C TYR A 173 -2.01 -0.16 -6.03
N SER A 174 -2.62 -0.59 -7.16
CA SER A 174 -3.41 -1.83 -7.21
C SER A 174 -2.44 -3.01 -7.29
N LYS A 175 -1.61 -3.17 -6.26
CA LYS A 175 -0.50 -4.13 -6.24
C LYS A 175 -0.83 -5.38 -5.42
N PRO A 176 -0.26 -6.56 -5.77
CA PRO A 176 -0.44 -7.78 -4.99
C PRO A 176 0.27 -7.62 -3.63
N CYS A 177 -0.49 -7.40 -2.58
CA CYS A 177 0.05 -7.16 -1.25
C CYS A 177 -0.59 -8.03 -0.15
N ILE A 178 -1.67 -8.77 -0.44
CA ILE A 178 -2.36 -9.64 0.51
C ILE A 178 -2.06 -11.08 0.12
N PHE A 179 -1.13 -11.72 0.83
CA PHE A 179 -0.60 -13.04 0.50
C PHE A 179 -1.29 -14.14 1.28
N ARG A 180 -1.65 -15.24 0.59
CA ARG A 180 -2.10 -16.52 1.18
C ARG A 180 -1.10 -17.65 0.94
N ARG A 181 -0.19 -17.48 -0.01
CA ARG A 181 0.87 -18.43 -0.35
C ARG A 181 2.19 -17.68 -0.52
N PRO A 182 3.33 -18.33 -0.28
CA PRO A 182 4.63 -17.69 -0.45
C PRO A 182 4.82 -17.18 -1.89
N PRO A 183 5.26 -15.91 -2.07
CA PRO A 183 5.61 -15.42 -3.39
C PRO A 183 6.84 -16.13 -3.93
N ARG A 184 6.89 -16.35 -5.26
CA ARG A 184 8.09 -16.87 -5.91
C ARG A 184 9.16 -15.79 -5.99
N LYS A 185 10.42 -16.19 -5.93
CA LYS A 185 11.55 -15.28 -6.14
C LYS A 185 11.47 -14.64 -7.53
N GLY A 186 11.75 -13.37 -7.60
CA GLY A 186 11.69 -12.56 -8.82
C GLY A 186 10.37 -11.78 -8.95
N GLY A 187 10.44 -10.62 -9.54
CA GLY A 187 9.40 -9.62 -9.55
C GLY A 187 9.80 -8.43 -8.70
N ASN A 188 8.87 -7.53 -8.48
CA ASN A 188 9.03 -6.40 -7.58
C ASN A 188 7.77 -6.28 -6.71
N GLN A 189 7.74 -5.31 -5.81
CA GLN A 189 6.62 -5.09 -4.89
C GLN A 189 5.29 -4.79 -5.61
N HIS A 190 5.33 -4.32 -6.87
CA HIS A 190 4.15 -4.00 -7.66
C HIS A 190 3.68 -5.14 -8.57
N ARG A 191 4.49 -6.21 -8.74
CA ARG A 191 4.19 -7.32 -9.64
C ARG A 191 4.81 -8.62 -9.16
N LEU A 192 4.05 -9.68 -9.23
CA LEU A 192 4.56 -11.03 -9.03
C LEU A 192 4.84 -11.67 -10.41
N ARG A 193 5.98 -12.34 -10.53
CA ARG A 193 6.33 -13.05 -11.75
C ARG A 193 5.37 -14.24 -11.96
N ASP A 194 4.91 -14.41 -13.19
CA ASP A 194 4.10 -15.56 -13.64
C ASP A 194 2.83 -15.81 -12.80
N GLN A 195 2.23 -14.73 -12.31
CA GLN A 195 0.99 -14.77 -11.54
C GLN A 195 -0.06 -13.87 -12.17
N PRO A 196 -1.34 -14.26 -12.20
CA PRO A 196 -2.40 -13.37 -12.61
C PRO A 196 -2.52 -12.21 -11.63
N MET A 197 -2.87 -11.04 -12.14
CA MET A 197 -3.26 -9.90 -11.31
C MET A 197 -4.74 -10.05 -10.98
N GLN A 198 -5.05 -10.09 -9.70
CA GLN A 198 -6.43 -10.12 -9.21
C GLN A 198 -6.66 -8.90 -8.33
N ILE A 199 -7.48 -7.97 -8.83
CA ILE A 199 -7.83 -6.73 -8.11
C ILE A 199 -9.23 -6.90 -7.53
N ASP A 200 -9.35 -6.75 -6.22
CA ASP A 200 -10.64 -6.73 -5.52
C ASP A 200 -11.13 -5.29 -5.35
N PRO A 201 -12.23 -4.88 -6.01
CA PRO A 201 -12.78 -3.53 -5.89
C PRO A 201 -13.47 -3.24 -4.55
N ASN A 202 -13.65 -4.25 -3.69
CA ASN A 202 -14.19 -4.08 -2.34
C ASN A 202 -13.12 -3.75 -1.31
N LEU A 203 -11.85 -3.93 -1.66
CA LEU A 203 -10.69 -3.54 -0.87
C LEU A 203 -9.98 -2.36 -1.53
N MET A 204 -9.69 -1.32 -0.75
CA MET A 204 -8.96 -0.17 -1.24
C MET A 204 -7.60 -0.08 -0.56
N LEU A 205 -6.58 0.28 -1.32
CA LEU A 205 -5.29 0.71 -0.82
C LEU A 205 -5.23 2.23 -0.91
N LEU A 206 -5.50 2.93 0.19
CA LEU A 206 -5.37 4.38 0.25
C LEU A 206 -3.89 4.73 0.40
N HIS A 207 -3.34 5.42 -0.59
CA HIS A 207 -1.95 5.83 -0.60
C HIS A 207 -1.85 7.32 -0.28
N LEU A 208 -1.17 7.68 0.80
CA LEU A 208 -1.19 9.01 1.41
C LEU A 208 -0.05 9.93 0.97
N ARG A 209 0.76 9.50 0.03
CA ARG A 209 1.96 10.23 -0.43
C ARG A 209 1.69 11.70 -0.79
N PHE A 210 0.50 11.99 -1.31
CA PHE A 210 0.10 13.31 -1.78
C PHE A 210 -1.09 13.90 -0.99
N ALA A 211 -1.49 13.23 0.10
CA ALA A 211 -2.62 13.63 0.91
C ALA A 211 -2.41 14.95 1.67
N ASP A 212 -1.15 15.34 1.90
CA ASP A 212 -0.79 16.63 2.45
C ASP A 212 0.39 17.23 1.67
N LYS A 213 0.20 18.46 1.17
CA LYS A 213 1.21 19.14 0.35
C LYS A 213 2.51 19.38 1.12
N ASP A 214 2.41 19.86 2.35
CA ASP A 214 3.59 20.24 3.13
C ASP A 214 4.35 19.03 3.64
N HIS A 215 3.64 17.99 4.08
CA HIS A 215 4.23 16.69 4.38
C HIS A 215 4.92 16.09 3.15
N GLY A 216 4.24 16.06 2.01
CA GLY A 216 4.78 15.55 0.75
C GLY A 216 6.05 16.28 0.30
N LEU A 217 6.12 17.60 0.44
CA LEU A 217 7.32 18.39 0.17
C LEU A 217 8.46 18.06 1.12
N ARG A 218 8.18 17.95 2.43
CA ARG A 218 9.18 17.57 3.44
C ARG A 218 9.80 16.20 3.15
N VAL A 219 8.96 15.19 2.92
CA VAL A 219 9.41 13.83 2.59
C VAL A 219 10.18 13.80 1.25
N SER A 220 9.76 14.59 0.26
CA SER A 220 10.44 14.68 -1.03
C SER A 220 11.85 15.22 -0.88
N ARG A 221 12.06 16.28 -0.09
CA ARG A 221 13.38 16.87 0.19
C ARG A 221 14.31 15.87 0.89
N GLN A 222 13.82 15.19 1.95
CA GLN A 222 14.62 14.17 2.66
C GLN A 222 15.07 13.04 1.73
N ARG A 223 14.21 12.62 0.81
CA ARG A 223 14.55 11.58 -0.17
C ARG A 223 15.52 12.07 -1.24
N SER A 224 15.37 13.31 -1.71
CA SER A 224 16.32 13.93 -2.64
C SER A 224 17.73 14.06 -2.04
N GLU A 225 17.83 14.43 -0.77
CA GLU A 225 19.11 14.46 -0.04
C GLU A 225 19.72 13.05 0.08
N THR A 226 18.92 12.03 0.29
CA THR A 226 19.37 10.63 0.34
C THR A 226 19.92 10.20 -1.03
N VAL A 227 19.22 10.53 -2.12
CA VAL A 227 19.68 10.26 -3.49
C VAL A 227 21.00 10.99 -3.79
N ALA A 228 21.10 12.27 -3.43
CA ALA A 228 22.32 13.05 -3.64
C ALA A 228 23.55 12.45 -2.93
N ARG A 229 23.37 11.95 -1.70
CA ARG A 229 24.43 11.23 -0.98
C ARG A 229 24.81 9.92 -1.67
N PHE A 230 23.83 9.19 -2.16
CA PHE A 230 24.02 7.95 -2.90
C PHE A 230 24.78 8.18 -4.21
N ASP A 231 24.42 9.20 -4.98
CA ASP A 231 25.10 9.55 -6.23
C ASP A 231 26.53 10.03 -5.98
N ALA A 232 26.77 10.80 -4.90
CA ALA A 232 28.10 11.27 -4.50
C ALA A 232 29.04 10.11 -4.10
N ALA A 233 28.49 9.00 -3.59
CA ALA A 233 29.23 7.77 -3.25
C ALA A 233 29.48 6.85 -4.47
N GLY A 234 29.18 7.28 -5.69
CA GLY A 234 29.40 6.53 -6.92
C GLY A 234 28.36 5.44 -7.20
N GLY A 235 27.22 5.50 -6.53
CA GLY A 235 26.09 4.62 -6.70
C GLY A 235 25.37 4.84 -8.03
N GLY A 236 25.87 4.27 -9.12
CA GLY A 236 25.33 4.44 -10.48
C GLY A 236 23.96 3.79 -10.74
N HIS A 237 23.14 3.55 -9.75
CA HIS A 237 21.79 3.00 -9.93
C HIS A 237 20.73 4.09 -9.75
N ARG A 238 20.01 4.33 -10.84
CA ARG A 238 18.86 5.23 -10.85
C ARG A 238 17.78 4.73 -9.91
N ILE A 239 17.69 5.30 -8.71
CA ILE A 239 16.47 5.25 -7.91
C ILE A 239 15.46 6.22 -8.57
N GLY A 240 15.11 5.96 -9.84
CA GLY A 240 14.37 6.88 -10.70
C GLY A 240 12.96 7.22 -10.22
N THR A 241 12.48 6.51 -9.18
CA THR A 241 11.20 6.83 -8.52
C THR A 241 11.36 7.88 -7.42
N TRP A 242 12.58 8.25 -7.03
CA TRP A 242 12.87 9.20 -5.95
C TRP A 242 13.31 10.58 -6.46
N THR A 243 13.65 10.67 -7.73
CA THR A 243 13.90 11.93 -8.42
C THR A 243 12.59 12.61 -8.84
N ASP A 244 12.58 13.92 -8.97
CA ASP A 244 11.42 14.74 -9.42
C ASP A 244 10.15 14.64 -8.57
N ARG A 245 10.22 14.25 -7.29
CA ARG A 245 9.05 14.04 -6.44
C ARG A 245 8.25 15.31 -6.18
N GLU A 246 8.92 16.46 -6.05
CA GLU A 246 8.25 17.76 -5.89
C GLU A 246 7.42 18.10 -7.13
N ARG A 247 7.98 17.85 -8.32
CA ARG A 247 7.26 18.02 -9.59
C ARG A 247 6.06 17.06 -9.69
N HIS A 248 6.21 15.80 -9.25
CA HIS A 248 5.11 14.85 -9.26
C HIS A 248 3.99 15.24 -8.29
N LEU A 249 4.33 15.79 -7.12
CA LEU A 249 3.35 16.32 -6.17
C LEU A 249 2.63 17.53 -6.76
N ALA A 250 3.36 18.50 -7.30
CA ALA A 250 2.78 19.68 -7.93
C ALA A 250 1.85 19.31 -9.09
N GLN A 251 2.26 18.35 -9.92
CA GLN A 251 1.43 17.87 -11.02
C GLN A 251 0.18 17.14 -10.52
N ALA A 252 0.30 16.31 -9.48
CA ALA A 252 -0.85 15.61 -8.92
C ALA A 252 -1.89 16.60 -8.34
N ILE A 253 -1.44 17.66 -7.67
CA ILE A 253 -2.30 18.73 -7.17
C ILE A 253 -2.95 19.48 -8.34
N ALA A 254 -2.21 19.85 -9.37
CA ALA A 254 -2.77 20.54 -10.54
C ALA A 254 -3.83 19.67 -11.25
N ASP A 255 -3.55 18.37 -11.42
CA ASP A 255 -4.46 17.43 -12.05
C ASP A 255 -5.77 17.26 -11.26
N ILE A 256 -5.70 17.20 -9.92
CA ILE A 256 -6.89 17.04 -9.09
C ILE A 256 -7.71 18.33 -9.02
N GLU A 257 -7.06 19.50 -9.01
CA GLU A 257 -7.74 20.80 -9.09
C GLU A 257 -8.51 20.98 -10.40
N ALA A 258 -7.95 20.52 -11.52
CA ALA A 258 -8.58 20.57 -12.83
C ALA A 258 -9.67 19.51 -13.04
N SER A 259 -9.79 18.54 -12.10
CA SER A 259 -10.72 17.41 -12.27
C SER A 259 -12.10 17.71 -11.65
N PRO A 260 -13.21 17.28 -12.29
CA PRO A 260 -14.55 17.47 -11.74
C PRO A 260 -14.81 16.65 -10.45
N CYS A 261 -14.06 15.61 -10.22
CA CYS A 261 -14.08 14.74 -9.02
C CYS A 261 -15.51 14.30 -8.59
N PRO A 262 -16.25 13.55 -9.42
CA PRO A 262 -17.49 12.93 -8.98
C PRO A 262 -17.23 11.92 -7.85
N ASP A 263 -18.28 11.57 -7.10
CA ASP A 263 -18.19 10.55 -6.08
C ASP A 263 -17.80 9.18 -6.65
N LEU A 264 -16.83 8.53 -6.01
CA LEU A 264 -16.34 7.22 -6.41
C LEU A 264 -17.36 6.13 -6.03
N ARG A 265 -18.00 5.54 -7.03
CA ARG A 265 -18.99 4.48 -6.86
C ARG A 265 -18.38 3.10 -7.05
N LEU A 266 -19.04 2.07 -6.52
CA LEU A 266 -18.63 0.67 -6.73
C LEU A 266 -18.53 0.31 -8.21
N ALA A 267 -19.43 0.82 -9.05
CA ALA A 267 -19.39 0.58 -10.50
C ALA A 267 -18.09 1.12 -11.15
N ASP A 268 -17.60 2.27 -10.71
CA ASP A 268 -16.35 2.86 -11.20
C ASP A 268 -15.14 2.04 -10.77
N ARG A 269 -15.13 1.59 -9.51
CA ARG A 269 -14.08 0.71 -8.96
C ARG A 269 -14.03 -0.62 -9.73
N ARG A 270 -15.18 -1.26 -9.97
CA ARG A 270 -15.29 -2.51 -10.75
C ARG A 270 -14.79 -2.33 -12.16
N ARG A 271 -15.24 -1.27 -12.84
CA ARG A 271 -14.83 -0.97 -14.23
C ARG A 271 -13.33 -0.78 -14.35
N PHE A 272 -12.74 0.00 -13.41
CA PHE A 272 -11.29 0.21 -13.39
C PHE A 272 -10.54 -1.09 -13.14
N SER A 273 -10.95 -1.89 -12.14
CA SER A 273 -10.30 -3.16 -11.80
C SER A 273 -10.31 -4.15 -12.97
N ILE A 274 -11.47 -4.35 -13.61
CA ILE A 274 -11.60 -5.25 -14.77
C ILE A 274 -10.67 -4.79 -15.90
N ARG A 275 -10.71 -3.50 -16.26
CA ARG A 275 -9.86 -2.95 -17.31
C ARG A 275 -8.36 -3.16 -17.01
N GLN A 276 -7.94 -2.99 -15.77
CA GLN A 276 -6.53 -3.18 -15.40
C GLN A 276 -6.12 -4.65 -15.46
N MET A 277 -6.95 -5.56 -14.99
CA MET A 277 -6.70 -7.00 -15.10
C MET A 277 -6.60 -7.45 -16.56
N GLU A 278 -7.47 -6.98 -17.44
CA GLU A 278 -7.41 -7.28 -18.86
C GLU A 278 -6.14 -6.73 -19.54
N LEU A 279 -5.76 -5.49 -19.22
CA LEU A 279 -4.52 -4.90 -19.74
C LEU A 279 -3.28 -5.67 -19.26
N TYR A 280 -3.27 -6.09 -17.99
CA TYR A 280 -2.20 -6.91 -17.45
C TYR A 280 -2.08 -8.25 -18.17
N ALA A 281 -3.19 -8.93 -18.39
CA ALA A 281 -3.24 -10.21 -19.09
C ALA A 281 -2.74 -10.11 -20.54
N ARG A 282 -3.15 -9.05 -21.27
CA ARG A 282 -2.74 -8.82 -22.68
C ARG A 282 -1.24 -8.52 -22.83
N HIS A 283 -0.64 -7.89 -21.85
CA HIS A 283 0.77 -7.45 -21.93
C HIS A 283 1.76 -8.37 -21.17
N VAL A 284 1.34 -9.63 -20.90
CA VAL A 284 2.19 -10.65 -20.25
C VAL A 284 2.92 -10.09 -19.03
N GLY A 285 2.19 -9.45 -18.12
CA GLY A 285 2.74 -8.91 -16.88
C GLY A 285 3.56 -7.61 -17.00
N ARG A 286 3.58 -6.97 -18.16
CA ARG A 286 4.16 -5.63 -18.31
C ARG A 286 3.09 -4.59 -17.99
N VAL A 287 2.98 -4.23 -16.72
CA VAL A 287 2.11 -3.11 -16.33
C VAL A 287 2.70 -1.81 -16.89
N LEU A 288 1.92 -1.13 -17.72
CA LEU A 288 2.24 0.20 -18.20
C LEU A 288 1.99 1.21 -17.05
N CYS A 289 2.89 1.23 -16.07
CA CYS A 289 2.79 2.11 -14.89
C CYS A 289 2.66 3.61 -15.23
N ARG A 290 2.99 4.01 -16.46
CA ARG A 290 3.03 5.43 -16.85
C ARG A 290 1.70 6.04 -17.25
N ARG A 291 0.60 5.27 -17.42
CA ARG A 291 -0.74 5.78 -17.82
C ARG A 291 -1.89 5.11 -17.06
N GLY A 292 -1.64 4.60 -15.87
CA GLY A 292 -2.62 3.83 -15.11
C GLY A 292 -3.41 4.62 -14.08
N ARG A 293 -3.51 5.95 -14.24
CA ARG A 293 -4.31 6.81 -13.36
C ARG A 293 -5.67 7.06 -13.97
N SER A 294 -6.75 7.04 -13.18
CA SER A 294 -8.10 7.44 -13.59
C SER A 294 -8.24 8.95 -13.71
N ALA A 295 -9.43 9.42 -14.11
CA ALA A 295 -9.87 10.78 -13.77
C ALA A 295 -9.93 10.95 -12.24
N GLY A 296 -9.99 12.19 -11.76
CA GLY A 296 -10.16 12.48 -10.33
C GLY A 296 -11.52 12.04 -9.82
N TYR A 297 -11.54 11.55 -8.59
CA TYR A 297 -12.74 11.17 -7.85
C TYR A 297 -12.70 11.75 -6.44
N ARG A 298 -13.88 11.86 -5.82
CA ARG A 298 -14.05 12.10 -4.40
C ARG A 298 -14.50 10.81 -3.72
N LEU A 299 -13.91 10.46 -2.58
CA LEU A 299 -14.46 9.42 -1.70
C LEU A 299 -15.79 9.92 -1.13
N PRO A 300 -16.89 9.15 -1.27
CA PRO A 300 -18.21 9.53 -0.75
C PRO A 300 -18.25 9.71 0.77
N ASP A 301 -19.35 10.22 1.29
CA ASP A 301 -19.46 10.58 2.72
C ASP A 301 -19.38 9.38 3.67
N GLU A 302 -19.80 8.19 3.23
CA GLU A 302 -19.64 6.95 3.99
C GLU A 302 -18.18 6.53 4.25
N TRP A 303 -17.21 7.15 3.55
CA TRP A 303 -15.78 6.93 3.77
C TRP A 303 -15.19 7.82 4.86
N VAL A 304 -15.95 8.78 5.37
CA VAL A 304 -15.50 9.67 6.45
C VAL A 304 -15.26 8.84 7.71
N GLY A 305 -14.04 8.88 8.21
CA GLY A 305 -13.65 8.13 9.41
C GLY A 305 -13.16 6.69 9.17
N CYS A 306 -13.10 6.21 7.91
CA CYS A 306 -12.53 4.89 7.60
C CYS A 306 -11.01 4.82 7.80
N LEU A 307 -10.32 5.98 7.79
CA LEU A 307 -8.89 6.11 8.03
C LEU A 307 -8.60 7.38 8.82
#